data_1bc044133cb82b6827800ea4c27d5859
#
_entry.id   1bc044133cb82b6827800ea4c27d5859
#
_cell.length_a   1.000
_cell.length_b   1.000
_cell.length_c   1.000
_cell.angle_alpha   90.00
_cell.angle_beta   90.00
_cell.angle_gamma   90.00
#
_symmetry.space_group_name_H-M   'P 1'
#
loop_
_entity.id
_entity.type
_entity.pdbx_description
1 polymer ?
#
loop_
_entity_poly.entity_id
_entity_poly.type
_entity_poly.pdbx_seq_one_letter_code
_entity_poly.pdbx_strand_id
1 'polypeptide(L)'
;DDGTYDLIYAKYFPTDGAEAGPGPAASDVEGSKTFKVCSDIPYAPMEFEGEGPRGLQYTGFDIDLLDAMAAKLDANLEILDVEFDGILGNLAGGTCDIVASSLTITDDRKKEVDFTEPYFDADQSLLVKVS
;
A
#
# COMPACT_ATOMS: atom_id res chain seq x y z
N ASP A 1 -0.11 17.69 3.63
CA ASP A 1 1.07 16.85 3.69
C ASP A 1 1.97 17.30 4.84
N ASP A 2 2.27 16.41 5.77
CA ASP A 2 3.07 16.68 6.97
C ASP A 2 4.48 16.04 6.90
N GLY A 3 4.92 15.61 5.72
CA GLY A 3 6.19 14.93 5.52
C GLY A 3 6.16 13.43 5.81
N THR A 4 5.03 12.88 6.21
CA THR A 4 4.90 11.43 6.50
C THR A 4 5.19 10.59 5.26
N TYR A 5 4.72 11.01 4.10
CA TYR A 5 5.00 10.33 2.83
C TYR A 5 6.50 10.23 2.57
N ASP A 6 7.23 11.33 2.74
CA ASP A 6 8.67 11.38 2.49
C ASP A 6 9.44 10.44 3.42
N LEU A 7 9.03 10.33 4.68
CA LEU A 7 9.62 9.39 5.64
C LEU A 7 9.38 7.94 5.25
N ILE A 8 8.17 7.61 4.82
CA ILE A 8 7.83 6.26 4.36
C ILE A 8 8.58 5.94 3.07
N TYR A 9 8.60 6.87 2.12
CA TYR A 9 9.33 6.70 0.87
C TYR A 9 10.82 6.42 1.11
N ALA A 10 11.47 7.22 1.97
CA ALA A 10 12.87 7.07 2.30
C ALA A 10 13.21 5.74 2.99
N LYS A 11 12.25 5.16 3.73
CA LYS A 11 12.40 3.85 4.37
C LYS A 11 12.59 2.71 3.37
N TYR A 12 11.86 2.75 2.25
CA TYR A 12 11.86 1.68 1.25
C TYR A 12 12.71 1.99 0.02
N PHE A 13 12.91 3.27 -0.29
CA PHE A 13 13.62 3.75 -1.47
C PHE A 13 14.67 4.78 -1.06
N PRO A 14 15.72 4.37 -0.31
CA PRO A 14 16.74 5.31 0.10
C PRO A 14 17.50 5.86 -1.13
N THR A 15 17.81 7.15 -1.10
CA THR A 15 18.70 7.75 -2.11
C THR A 15 20.12 7.24 -1.93
N ASP A 16 20.91 7.30 -2.99
CA ASP A 16 22.28 6.78 -3.01
C ASP A 16 23.10 7.21 -1.78
N GLY A 17 23.57 6.22 -1.02
CA GLY A 17 24.38 6.41 0.17
C GLY A 17 23.63 6.75 1.46
N ALA A 18 22.31 6.86 1.43
CA ALA A 18 21.50 7.02 2.63
C ALA A 18 21.02 5.65 3.13
N GLU A 19 21.16 5.41 4.43
CA GLU A 19 20.51 4.27 5.05
C GLU A 19 19.00 4.54 5.16
N ALA A 20 18.19 3.49 5.01
CA ALA A 20 16.76 3.60 5.27
C ALA A 20 16.55 4.06 6.72
N GLY A 21 16.00 5.24 6.87
CA GLY A 21 15.68 5.78 8.19
C GLY A 21 14.49 5.07 8.83
N PRO A 22 14.26 5.29 10.13
CA PRO A 22 13.05 4.80 10.76
C PRO A 22 11.83 5.48 10.09
N GLY A 23 10.85 4.69 9.70
CA GLY A 23 9.58 5.23 9.24
C GLY A 23 8.86 5.99 10.35
N PRO A 24 7.73 6.63 10.05
CA PRO A 24 6.92 7.27 11.06
C PRO A 24 6.51 6.27 12.14
N ALA A 25 6.44 6.73 13.38
CA ALA A 25 5.96 5.88 14.47
C ALA A 25 4.51 5.46 14.19
N ALA A 26 4.26 4.16 14.27
CA ALA A 26 2.90 3.65 14.22
C ALA A 26 2.11 4.16 15.43
N SER A 27 0.82 4.44 15.23
CA SER A 27 -0.07 4.72 16.34
C SER A 27 -0.39 3.43 17.07
N ASP A 28 -0.16 3.39 18.38
CA ASP A 28 -0.55 2.25 19.22
C ASP A 28 -2.03 2.34 19.64
N VAL A 29 -2.72 3.40 19.23
CA VAL A 29 -4.12 3.63 19.59
C VAL A 29 -5.03 2.92 18.59
N GLU A 30 -5.87 2.05 19.11
CA GLU A 30 -6.92 1.40 18.30
C GLU A 30 -7.91 2.44 17.79
N GLY A 31 -8.18 2.42 16.48
CA GLY A 31 -9.13 3.32 15.85
C GLY A 31 -10.58 2.89 16.07
N SER A 32 -11.51 3.82 15.81
CA SER A 32 -12.95 3.60 15.96
C SER A 32 -13.61 2.87 14.78
N LYS A 33 -12.92 2.81 13.64
CA LYS A 33 -13.39 2.18 12.39
C LYS A 33 -12.36 1.17 11.90
N THR A 34 -12.81 0.20 11.13
CA THR A 34 -11.91 -0.75 10.45
C THR A 34 -12.17 -0.70 8.95
N PHE A 35 -11.10 -0.46 8.17
CA PHE A 35 -11.13 -0.58 6.72
C PHE A 35 -10.56 -1.92 6.30
N LYS A 36 -11.28 -2.62 5.46
CA LYS A 36 -10.81 -3.84 4.80
C LYS A 36 -10.09 -3.47 3.52
N VAL A 37 -8.85 -3.87 3.40
CA VAL A 37 -7.98 -3.55 2.26
C VAL A 37 -7.63 -4.82 1.52
N CYS A 38 -7.98 -4.87 0.24
CA CYS A 38 -7.51 -5.93 -0.66
C CYS A 38 -6.14 -5.58 -1.21
N SER A 39 -5.25 -6.55 -1.17
CA SER A 39 -3.89 -6.44 -1.70
C SER A 39 -3.44 -7.79 -2.23
N ASP A 40 -2.70 -7.81 -3.32
CA ASP A 40 -2.09 -9.03 -3.85
C ASP A 40 -0.68 -9.17 -3.26
N ILE A 41 -0.51 -10.10 -2.35
CA ILE A 41 0.72 -10.29 -1.57
C ILE A 41 1.35 -11.65 -1.90
N PRO A 42 2.66 -11.72 -2.14
CA PRO A 42 3.68 -10.68 -1.95
C PRO A 42 4.00 -9.86 -3.21
N TYR A 43 4.32 -8.59 -3.01
CA TYR A 43 4.89 -7.70 -4.03
C TYR A 43 5.89 -6.73 -3.38
N ALA A 44 7.04 -7.26 -2.97
CA ALA A 44 8.06 -6.46 -2.29
C ALA A 44 8.68 -5.40 -3.23
N PRO A 45 9.02 -4.20 -2.77
CA PRO A 45 8.92 -3.70 -1.40
C PRO A 45 7.57 -3.03 -1.06
N MET A 46 6.55 -3.20 -1.90
CA MET A 46 5.26 -2.53 -1.76
C MET A 46 4.37 -3.17 -0.71
N GLU A 47 4.18 -4.49 -0.79
CA GLU A 47 3.48 -5.30 0.20
C GLU A 47 4.08 -6.70 0.29
N PHE A 48 4.36 -7.15 1.50
CA PHE A 48 4.92 -8.48 1.76
C PHE A 48 4.68 -8.91 3.20
N GLU A 49 4.85 -10.20 3.46
CA GLU A 49 4.70 -10.76 4.80
C GLU A 49 5.83 -10.27 5.72
N GLY A 50 5.48 -9.90 6.93
CA GLY A 50 6.43 -9.44 7.94
C GLY A 50 5.73 -8.71 9.06
N GLU A 51 6.49 -8.34 10.07
CA GLU A 51 5.99 -7.52 11.18
C GLU A 51 5.69 -6.11 10.67
N GLY A 52 4.42 -5.80 10.58
CA GLY A 52 3.92 -4.51 10.13
C GLY A 52 3.50 -3.59 11.27
N PRO A 53 3.00 -2.39 10.92
CA PRO A 53 2.51 -1.43 11.91
C PRO A 53 1.30 -1.98 12.68
N ARG A 54 1.19 -1.63 13.94
CA ARG A 54 0.05 -1.97 14.82
C ARG A 54 -0.32 -3.45 14.83
N GLY A 55 0.67 -4.32 14.79
CA GLY A 55 0.48 -5.76 14.84
C GLY A 55 0.00 -6.40 13.54
N LEU A 56 -0.02 -5.69 12.44
CA LEU A 56 -0.28 -6.26 11.12
C LEU A 56 0.80 -7.28 10.78
N GLN A 57 0.41 -8.34 10.10
CA GLN A 57 1.33 -9.39 9.63
C GLN A 57 1.87 -9.11 8.23
N TYR A 58 1.65 -7.92 7.73
CA TYR A 58 2.12 -7.43 6.44
C TYR A 58 2.82 -6.10 6.61
N THR A 59 3.82 -5.87 5.80
CA THR A 59 4.62 -4.64 5.79
C THR A 59 4.90 -4.24 4.35
N GLY A 60 5.48 -3.08 4.15
CA GLY A 60 5.83 -2.56 2.83
C GLY A 60 5.41 -1.11 2.65
N PHE A 61 5.80 -0.54 1.50
CA PHE A 61 5.53 0.85 1.19
C PHE A 61 4.01 1.15 1.20
N ASP A 62 3.22 0.31 0.52
CA ASP A 62 1.75 0.47 0.48
C ASP A 62 1.14 0.31 1.87
N ILE A 63 1.61 -0.66 2.65
CA ILE A 63 1.08 -0.92 3.99
C ILE A 63 1.36 0.25 4.94
N ASP A 64 2.57 0.79 4.91
CA ASP A 64 2.94 1.93 5.77
C ASP A 64 2.19 3.21 5.37
N LEU A 65 1.95 3.45 4.07
CA LEU A 65 1.10 4.55 3.61
C LEU A 65 -0.34 4.41 4.12
N LEU A 66 -0.90 3.21 4.00
CA LEU A 66 -2.25 2.92 4.49
C LEU A 66 -2.36 3.11 6.00
N ASP A 67 -1.36 2.65 6.75
CA ASP A 67 -1.35 2.83 8.20
C ASP A 67 -1.33 4.30 8.59
N ALA A 68 -0.50 5.11 7.93
CA ALA A 68 -0.44 6.55 8.16
C ALA A 68 -1.78 7.23 7.84
N MET A 69 -2.44 6.84 6.75
CA MET A 69 -3.75 7.35 6.37
C MET A 69 -4.84 6.92 7.38
N ALA A 70 -4.83 5.66 7.77
CA ALA A 70 -5.76 5.12 8.75
C ALA A 70 -5.63 5.81 10.12
N ALA A 71 -4.41 6.06 10.56
CA ALA A 71 -4.15 6.79 11.80
C ALA A 71 -4.76 8.20 11.78
N LYS A 72 -4.66 8.90 10.65
CA LYS A 72 -5.29 10.23 10.49
C LYS A 72 -6.81 10.19 10.46
N LEU A 73 -7.39 9.08 10.05
CA LEU A 73 -8.84 8.87 9.98
C LEU A 73 -9.42 8.20 11.23
N ASP A 74 -8.61 7.98 12.26
CA ASP A 74 -8.99 7.23 13.45
C ASP A 74 -9.53 5.84 13.08
N ALA A 75 -8.79 5.11 12.28
CA ALA A 75 -9.21 3.83 11.74
C ALA A 75 -8.14 2.74 11.93
N ASN A 76 -8.60 1.51 11.92
CA ASN A 76 -7.76 0.31 11.87
C ASN A 76 -7.77 -0.26 10.45
N LEU A 77 -6.82 -1.11 10.16
CA LEU A 77 -6.72 -1.82 8.89
C LEU A 77 -6.89 -3.32 9.09
N GLU A 78 -7.61 -3.94 8.19
CA GLU A 78 -7.63 -5.38 7.99
C GLU A 78 -7.15 -5.64 6.56
N ILE A 79 -6.03 -6.33 6.42
CA ILE A 79 -5.44 -6.62 5.11
C ILE A 79 -5.93 -7.98 4.64
N LEU A 80 -6.50 -8.02 3.45
CA LEU A 80 -6.98 -9.23 2.79
C LEU A 80 -6.06 -9.52 1.60
N ASP A 81 -5.36 -10.65 1.66
CA ASP A 81 -4.55 -11.14 0.55
C ASP A 81 -5.47 -11.75 -0.51
N VAL A 82 -5.47 -11.17 -1.70
CA VAL A 82 -6.34 -11.58 -2.80
C VAL A 82 -5.56 -11.61 -4.12
N GLU A 83 -6.03 -12.42 -5.05
CA GLU A 83 -5.44 -12.47 -6.40
C GLU A 83 -5.67 -11.17 -7.16
N PHE A 84 -4.65 -10.69 -7.85
CA PHE A 84 -4.68 -9.41 -8.58
C PHE A 84 -5.77 -9.37 -9.65
N ASP A 85 -5.97 -10.46 -10.37
CA ASP A 85 -6.96 -10.51 -11.46
C ASP A 85 -8.40 -10.26 -11.00
N GLY A 86 -8.71 -10.60 -9.74
CA GLY A 86 -10.04 -10.39 -9.17
C GLY A 86 -10.17 -9.15 -8.28
N ILE A 87 -9.11 -8.37 -8.12
CA ILE A 87 -9.03 -7.34 -7.07
C ILE A 87 -10.07 -6.23 -7.23
N LEU A 88 -10.32 -5.76 -8.45
CA LEU A 88 -11.35 -4.75 -8.71
C LEU A 88 -12.76 -5.29 -8.47
N GLY A 89 -12.99 -6.56 -8.80
CA GLY A 89 -14.25 -7.24 -8.51
C GLY A 89 -14.51 -7.38 -7.02
N ASN A 90 -13.48 -7.63 -6.24
CA ASN A 90 -13.59 -7.66 -4.77
C ASN A 90 -14.00 -6.30 -4.20
N LEU A 91 -13.46 -5.21 -4.75
CA LEU A 91 -13.85 -3.87 -4.35
C LEU A 91 -15.30 -3.56 -4.74
N ALA A 92 -15.67 -3.83 -5.97
CA ALA A 92 -17.03 -3.58 -6.48
C ALA A 92 -18.08 -4.42 -5.74
N GLY A 93 -17.73 -5.64 -5.37
CA GLY A 93 -18.61 -6.55 -4.62
C GLY A 93 -18.68 -6.31 -3.12
N GLY A 94 -17.90 -5.37 -2.59
CA GLY A 94 -17.92 -5.03 -1.16
C GLY A 94 -17.11 -5.97 -0.28
N THR A 95 -16.30 -6.85 -0.84
CA THR A 95 -15.39 -7.72 -0.06
C THR A 95 -14.36 -6.89 0.69
N CYS A 96 -13.90 -5.81 0.09
CA CYS A 96 -13.03 -4.83 0.71
C CYS A 96 -13.55 -3.41 0.45
N ASP A 97 -13.08 -2.49 1.27
CA ASP A 97 -13.43 -1.06 1.20
C ASP A 97 -12.42 -0.29 0.34
N ILE A 98 -11.18 -0.76 0.30
CA ILE A 98 -10.05 -0.13 -0.36
C ILE A 98 -9.21 -1.21 -1.04
N VAL A 99 -8.62 -0.86 -2.16
CA VAL A 99 -7.57 -1.66 -2.80
C VAL A 99 -6.26 -0.89 -2.74
N ALA A 100 -5.22 -1.53 -2.24
CA ALA A 100 -3.87 -1.00 -2.25
C ALA A 100 -2.89 -2.12 -2.58
N SER A 101 -2.45 -2.15 -3.81
CA SER A 101 -1.55 -3.19 -4.32
C SER A 101 -0.68 -2.63 -5.45
N SER A 102 -0.20 -1.40 -5.28
CA SER A 102 0.55 -0.67 -6.32
C SER A 102 -0.14 -0.74 -7.69
N LEU A 103 -1.45 -0.57 -7.66
CA LEU A 103 -2.32 -0.69 -8.82
C LEU A 103 -2.14 0.51 -9.75
N THR A 104 -1.70 0.26 -10.97
CA THR A 104 -1.56 1.32 -11.98
C THR A 104 -2.91 1.94 -12.33
N ILE A 105 -2.97 3.26 -12.32
CA ILE A 105 -4.14 4.02 -12.73
C ILE A 105 -4.24 3.99 -14.25
N THR A 106 -5.32 3.41 -14.77
CA THR A 106 -5.59 3.37 -16.21
C THR A 106 -6.99 3.90 -16.50
N ASP A 107 -7.22 4.37 -17.74
CA ASP A 107 -8.53 4.86 -18.13
C ASP A 107 -9.61 3.78 -18.06
N ASP A 108 -9.26 2.54 -18.40
CA ASP A 108 -10.20 1.42 -18.30
C ASP A 108 -10.59 1.13 -16.85
N ARG A 109 -9.62 1.11 -15.94
CA ARG A 109 -9.87 0.92 -14.51
C ARG A 109 -10.69 2.05 -13.90
N LYS A 110 -10.48 3.30 -14.35
CA LYS A 110 -11.27 4.45 -13.90
C LYS A 110 -12.75 4.37 -14.27
N LYS A 111 -13.11 3.55 -15.23
CA LYS A 111 -14.53 3.29 -15.57
C LYS A 111 -15.22 2.41 -14.53
N GLU A 112 -14.47 1.64 -13.78
CA GLU A 112 -14.99 0.66 -12.81
C GLU A 112 -14.86 1.12 -11.37
N VAL A 113 -13.80 1.87 -11.05
CA VAL A 113 -13.47 2.29 -9.68
C VAL A 113 -12.91 3.71 -9.66
N ASP A 114 -13.01 4.35 -8.50
CA ASP A 114 -12.36 5.64 -8.23
C ASP A 114 -10.94 5.43 -7.72
N PHE A 115 -10.05 6.34 -8.08
CA PHE A 115 -8.66 6.34 -7.64
C PHE A 115 -8.36 7.56 -6.78
N THR A 116 -7.44 7.39 -5.85
CA THR A 116 -6.77 8.51 -5.18
C THR A 116 -5.82 9.21 -6.15
N GLU A 117 -5.20 10.30 -5.73
CA GLU A 117 -4.03 10.83 -6.44
C GLU A 117 -2.92 9.78 -6.50
N PRO A 118 -2.12 9.73 -7.59
CA PRO A 118 -1.01 8.79 -7.66
C PRO A 118 0.02 9.09 -6.57
N TYR A 119 0.56 8.04 -5.96
CA TYR A 119 1.54 8.18 -4.86
C TYR A 119 2.92 7.63 -5.19
N PHE A 120 3.10 7.02 -6.34
CA PHE A 120 4.38 6.46 -6.77
C PHE A 120 4.48 6.45 -8.29
N ASP A 121 5.60 6.93 -8.82
CA ASP A 121 5.92 6.87 -10.24
C ASP A 121 6.73 5.60 -10.52
N ALA A 122 6.24 4.77 -11.43
CA ALA A 122 6.90 3.52 -11.80
C ALA A 122 7.17 3.49 -13.31
N ASP A 123 8.42 3.24 -13.67
CA ASP A 123 8.81 3.04 -15.06
C ASP A 123 8.50 1.60 -15.49
N GLN A 124 8.16 1.45 -16.75
CA GLN A 124 7.97 0.14 -17.38
C GLN A 124 9.26 -0.31 -18.04
N SER A 125 9.57 -1.58 -17.90
CA SER A 125 10.74 -2.20 -18.50
C SER A 125 10.39 -3.52 -19.18
N LEU A 126 11.16 -3.89 -20.17
CA LEU A 126 11.05 -5.19 -20.82
C LEU A 126 12.12 -6.14 -20.26
N LEU A 127 11.68 -7.30 -19.81
CA LEU A 127 12.56 -8.39 -19.45
C LEU A 127 12.82 -9.23 -20.68
N VAL A 128 14.08 -9.35 -21.09
CA VAL A 128 14.48 -10.14 -22.24
C VAL A 128 15.49 -11.20 -21.84
N LYS A 129 15.50 -12.30 -22.60
CA LYS A 129 16.46 -13.37 -22.38
C LYS A 129 17.88 -12.87 -22.73
N VAL A 130 18.84 -13.15 -21.88
CA VAL A 130 20.26 -12.92 -22.16
C VAL A 130 20.71 -13.95 -23.21
N SER A 131 21.27 -13.46 -24.28
CA SER A 131 21.77 -14.30 -25.37
C SER A 131 23.14 -14.90 -25.06
#